data_f27fa05acc9e6890465641ab579ba1a2
#
_entry.id   f27fa05acc9e6890465641ab579ba1a2
#
_cell.length_a   1.000
_cell.length_b   1.000
_cell.length_c   1.000
_cell.angle_alpha   90.00
_cell.angle_beta   90.00
_cell.angle_gamma   90.00
#
_symmetry.space_group_name_H-M   'P 1'
#
loop_
_entity.id
_entity.type
_entity.pdbx_description
1 polymer ?
#
loop_
_entity_poly.entity_id
_entity_poly.type
_entity_poly.pdbx_seq_one_letter_code
_entity_poly.pdbx_strand_id
1 'polypeptide(L)'
;MSEKANQSRILLALGSQPGIRIFRNTVGVGRTPDGSIVRFGLCPGSGDLIGWTELTVTPEMLGRKLAIFTSVEVKSDKGKLRPDQENWLKVVQLAGGFAIVARSPEEAQRLLSLQQQRPGAG
;
A
#
# COMPACT_ATOMS: atom_id res chain seq x y z
N MET A 1 -21.74 -20.34 -5.71
CA MET A 1 -20.47 -20.12 -5.00
C MET A 1 -20.65 -18.97 -4.04
N SER A 2 -20.18 -19.09 -2.82
CA SER A 2 -20.28 -17.99 -1.87
C SER A 2 -19.36 -16.85 -2.26
N GLU A 3 -19.68 -15.66 -1.78
CA GLU A 3 -18.84 -14.48 -2.00
C GLU A 3 -17.43 -14.70 -1.47
N LYS A 4 -17.29 -15.30 -0.28
CA LYS A 4 -16.00 -15.58 0.33
C LYS A 4 -15.16 -16.55 -0.51
N ALA A 5 -15.76 -17.61 -1.03
CA ALA A 5 -15.07 -18.56 -1.89
C ALA A 5 -14.66 -17.89 -3.20
N ASN A 6 -15.49 -17.03 -3.73
CA ASN A 6 -15.20 -16.28 -4.94
C ASN A 6 -14.03 -15.30 -4.72
N GLN A 7 -14.00 -14.62 -3.56
CA GLN A 7 -12.86 -13.76 -3.21
C GLN A 7 -11.55 -14.53 -3.23
N SER A 8 -11.51 -15.73 -2.65
CA SER A 8 -10.30 -16.54 -2.62
C SER A 8 -9.83 -16.92 -4.02
N ARG A 9 -10.76 -17.24 -4.90
CA ARG A 9 -10.43 -17.59 -6.29
C ARG A 9 -9.91 -16.39 -7.07
N ILE A 10 -10.51 -15.23 -6.89
CA ILE A 10 -10.07 -14.00 -7.54
C ILE A 10 -8.69 -13.60 -7.01
N LEU A 11 -8.49 -13.66 -5.70
CA LEU A 11 -7.19 -13.36 -5.08
C LEU A 11 -6.08 -14.22 -5.68
N LEU A 12 -6.32 -15.52 -5.81
CA LEU A 12 -5.35 -16.44 -6.38
C LEU A 12 -5.08 -16.13 -7.85
N ALA A 13 -6.13 -15.90 -8.62
CA ALA A 13 -6.00 -15.62 -10.05
C ALA A 13 -5.21 -14.34 -10.31
N LEU A 14 -5.56 -13.25 -9.61
CA LEU A 14 -4.87 -11.97 -9.77
C LEU A 14 -3.45 -12.03 -9.24
N GLY A 15 -3.24 -12.67 -8.09
CA GLY A 15 -1.92 -12.77 -7.49
C GLY A 15 -0.94 -13.63 -8.30
N SER A 16 -1.44 -14.41 -9.24
CA SER A 16 -0.60 -15.21 -10.14
C SER A 16 -0.13 -14.43 -11.36
N GLN A 17 -0.69 -13.25 -11.61
CA GLN A 17 -0.33 -12.45 -12.78
C GLN A 17 0.90 -11.59 -12.49
N PRO A 18 1.86 -11.52 -13.44
CA PRO A 18 2.99 -10.62 -13.29
C PRO A 18 2.54 -9.16 -13.15
N GLY A 19 3.23 -8.41 -12.30
CA GLY A 19 2.94 -6.99 -12.11
C GLY A 19 1.73 -6.69 -11.25
N ILE A 20 1.09 -7.70 -10.67
CA ILE A 20 -0.04 -7.51 -9.77
C ILE A 20 0.32 -7.99 -8.36
N ARG A 21 0.08 -7.15 -7.38
CA ARG A 21 0.09 -7.49 -5.96
C ARG A 21 -1.25 -7.14 -5.37
N ILE A 22 -1.90 -8.12 -4.74
CA ILE A 22 -3.26 -7.94 -4.24
C ILE A 22 -3.36 -8.54 -2.84
N PHE A 23 -4.11 -7.88 -1.98
CA PHE A 23 -4.24 -8.23 -0.57
C PHE A 23 -5.70 -8.22 -0.15
N ARG A 24 -6.05 -9.02 0.84
CA ARG A 24 -7.38 -8.93 1.45
C ARG A 24 -7.48 -7.64 2.25
N ASN A 25 -8.61 -6.97 2.09
CA ASN A 25 -8.95 -5.77 2.84
C ASN A 25 -10.21 -6.05 3.65
N THR A 26 -10.03 -6.72 4.78
CA THR A 26 -11.13 -7.01 5.69
C THR A 26 -11.41 -5.77 6.53
N VAL A 27 -12.54 -5.12 6.28
CA VAL A 27 -12.95 -3.92 6.99
C VAL A 27 -13.90 -4.31 8.11
N GLY A 28 -13.65 -3.81 9.32
CA GLY A 28 -14.51 -4.14 10.44
C GLY A 28 -14.16 -3.40 11.71
N VAL A 29 -14.89 -3.77 12.76
CA VAL A 29 -14.75 -3.21 14.09
C VAL A 29 -14.72 -4.37 15.08
N GLY A 30 -13.77 -4.34 15.98
CA GLY A 30 -13.67 -5.33 17.06
C GLY A 30 -13.43 -4.66 18.39
N ARG A 31 -13.33 -5.46 19.45
CA ARG A 31 -13.01 -4.99 20.79
C ARG A 31 -11.80 -5.72 21.32
N THR A 32 -10.94 -4.99 21.98
CA THR A 32 -9.83 -5.57 22.72
C THR A 32 -10.32 -6.13 24.06
N PRO A 33 -9.52 -6.97 24.76
CA PRO A 33 -9.91 -7.48 26.08
C PRO A 33 -10.23 -6.40 27.10
N ASP A 34 -9.65 -5.20 26.98
CA ASP A 34 -9.91 -4.10 27.88
C ASP A 34 -11.18 -3.28 27.49
N GLY A 35 -11.90 -3.71 26.46
CA GLY A 35 -13.12 -3.06 26.00
C GLY A 35 -12.91 -1.94 24.99
N SER A 36 -11.68 -1.64 24.62
CA SER A 36 -11.39 -0.62 23.59
C SER A 36 -11.91 -1.06 22.23
N ILE A 37 -12.34 -0.10 21.42
CA ILE A 37 -12.79 -0.35 20.05
C ILE A 37 -11.58 -0.33 19.13
N VAL A 38 -11.47 -1.38 18.29
CA VAL A 38 -10.43 -1.48 17.27
C VAL A 38 -11.10 -1.51 15.90
N ARG A 39 -10.64 -0.63 15.01
CA ARG A 39 -11.07 -0.63 13.61
C ARG A 39 -9.95 -1.21 12.75
N PHE A 40 -10.33 -2.03 11.78
CA PHE A 40 -9.36 -2.64 10.86
C PHE A 40 -9.83 -2.50 9.43
N GLY A 41 -8.89 -2.69 8.49
CA GLY A 41 -9.12 -2.45 7.07
C GLY A 41 -8.94 -0.98 6.72
N LEU A 42 -9.16 -0.64 5.45
CA LEU A 42 -8.95 0.74 4.99
C LEU A 42 -10.04 1.69 5.49
N CYS A 43 -11.26 1.49 5.01
CA CYS A 43 -12.39 2.31 5.41
C CYS A 43 -13.69 1.61 4.99
N PRO A 44 -14.83 1.94 5.64
CA PRO A 44 -16.12 1.39 5.22
C PRO A 44 -16.38 1.71 3.75
N GLY A 45 -16.81 0.68 3.00
CA GLY A 45 -17.08 0.80 1.58
C GLY A 45 -15.89 0.58 0.67
N SER A 46 -14.66 0.46 1.22
CA SER A 46 -13.50 0.13 0.40
C SER A 46 -13.58 -1.31 -0.12
N GLY A 47 -12.87 -1.59 -1.22
CA GLY A 47 -12.93 -2.89 -1.90
C GLY A 47 -12.46 -4.05 -1.03
N ASP A 48 -13.00 -5.23 -1.29
CA ASP A 48 -12.62 -6.46 -0.57
C ASP A 48 -11.16 -6.86 -0.79
N LEU A 49 -10.64 -6.53 -1.95
CA LEU A 49 -9.25 -6.79 -2.34
C LEU A 49 -8.63 -5.48 -2.79
N ILE A 50 -7.41 -5.22 -2.32
CA ILE A 50 -6.70 -3.97 -2.55
C ILE A 50 -5.24 -4.29 -2.85
N GLY A 51 -4.64 -3.54 -3.75
CA GLY A 51 -3.23 -3.70 -4.07
C GLY A 51 -2.80 -2.78 -5.19
N TRP A 52 -1.88 -3.25 -6.02
CA TRP A 52 -1.43 -2.46 -7.16
C TRP A 52 -1.27 -3.32 -8.40
N THR A 53 -1.36 -2.65 -9.54
CA THR A 53 -1.06 -3.20 -10.84
C THR A 53 0.03 -2.33 -11.46
N GLU A 54 1.13 -2.93 -11.84
CA GLU A 54 2.21 -2.20 -12.51
C GLU A 54 1.77 -1.81 -13.91
N LEU A 55 2.09 -0.58 -14.28
CA LEU A 55 1.78 -0.01 -15.57
C LEU A 55 3.01 0.69 -16.09
N THR A 56 3.40 0.39 -17.32
CA THR A 56 4.48 1.14 -17.97
C THR A 56 3.89 2.41 -18.57
N VAL A 57 4.42 3.55 -18.13
CA VAL A 57 3.97 4.85 -18.64
C VAL A 57 4.35 5.01 -20.10
N THR A 58 3.39 5.42 -20.92
CA THR A 58 3.59 5.67 -22.35
C THR A 58 3.34 7.15 -22.69
N PRO A 59 3.80 7.65 -23.85
CA PRO A 59 3.57 9.04 -24.23
C PRO A 59 2.09 9.46 -24.25
N GLU A 60 1.18 8.53 -24.55
CA GLU A 60 -0.26 8.81 -24.58
C GLU A 60 -0.83 9.15 -23.22
N MET A 61 -0.08 8.87 -22.15
CA MET A 61 -0.52 9.12 -20.78
C MET A 61 -0.09 10.50 -20.27
N LEU A 62 0.57 11.29 -21.10
CA LEU A 62 1.03 12.61 -20.70
C LEU A 62 -0.15 13.47 -20.23
N GLY A 63 0.00 14.08 -19.04
CA GLY A 63 -1.04 14.93 -18.45
C GLY A 63 -2.13 14.17 -17.69
N ARG A 64 -2.12 12.84 -17.68
CA ARG A 64 -3.07 12.05 -16.89
C ARG A 64 -2.66 12.00 -15.44
N LYS A 65 -3.64 11.92 -14.56
CA LYS A 65 -3.41 11.70 -13.14
C LYS A 65 -3.34 10.20 -12.87
N LEU A 66 -2.38 9.80 -12.06
CA LEU A 66 -2.23 8.41 -11.61
C LEU A 66 -2.28 8.39 -10.09
N ALA A 67 -3.06 7.48 -9.53
CA ALA A 67 -3.02 7.23 -8.09
C ALA A 67 -1.88 6.25 -7.82
N ILE A 68 -0.83 6.73 -7.17
CA ILE A 68 0.36 5.93 -6.90
C ILE A 68 0.23 5.26 -5.53
N PHE A 69 0.41 3.95 -5.49
CA PHE A 69 0.40 3.23 -4.22
C PHE A 69 1.45 3.82 -3.29
N THR A 70 1.03 4.19 -2.09
CA THR A 70 1.87 4.92 -1.14
C THR A 70 1.87 4.19 0.20
N SER A 71 3.06 3.94 0.72
CA SER A 71 3.26 3.28 2.01
C SER A 71 4.15 4.16 2.89
N VAL A 72 3.68 4.44 4.10
CA VAL A 72 4.44 5.23 5.07
C VAL A 72 4.68 4.36 6.30
N GLU A 73 5.94 4.04 6.56
CA GLU A 73 6.36 3.37 7.78
C GLU A 73 6.72 4.42 8.81
N VAL A 74 6.01 4.40 9.93
CA VAL A 74 6.22 5.39 10.99
C VAL A 74 7.13 4.79 12.06
N LYS A 75 8.19 5.52 12.39
CA LYS A 75 9.14 5.12 13.43
C LYS A 75 9.34 6.24 14.44
N SER A 76 9.66 5.89 15.68
CA SER A 76 10.15 6.83 16.66
C SER A 76 11.58 7.26 16.31
N ASP A 77 12.11 8.26 17.01
CA ASP A 77 13.44 8.81 16.73
C ASP A 77 14.55 7.75 16.72
N LYS A 78 14.42 6.74 17.57
CA LYS A 78 15.42 5.68 17.72
C LYS A 78 14.99 4.34 17.13
N GLY A 79 13.79 4.28 16.58
CA GLY A 79 13.28 3.03 16.00
C GLY A 79 14.03 2.66 14.72
N LYS A 80 14.21 1.36 14.52
CA LYS A 80 14.86 0.81 13.34
C LYS A 80 13.90 -0.06 12.56
N LEU A 81 14.11 -0.15 11.26
CA LEU A 81 13.33 -1.04 10.41
C LEU A 81 13.67 -2.50 10.71
N ARG A 82 12.65 -3.33 10.78
CA ARG A 82 12.85 -4.79 10.75
C ARG A 82 13.16 -5.23 9.31
N PRO A 83 13.80 -6.39 9.14
CA PRO A 83 14.08 -6.90 7.80
C PRO A 83 12.85 -7.04 6.90
N ASP A 84 11.70 -7.45 7.45
CA ASP A 84 10.47 -7.55 6.68
C ASP A 84 9.97 -6.18 6.21
N GLN A 85 10.14 -5.15 7.03
CA GLN A 85 9.78 -3.78 6.67
C GLN A 85 10.71 -3.21 5.59
N GLU A 86 12.00 -3.50 5.68
CA GLU A 86 12.96 -3.12 4.64
C GLU A 86 12.62 -3.78 3.31
N ASN A 87 12.27 -5.06 3.35
CA ASN A 87 11.86 -5.79 2.15
C ASN A 87 10.60 -5.20 1.52
N TRP A 88 9.60 -4.90 2.34
CA TRP A 88 8.36 -4.25 1.88
C TRP A 88 8.64 -2.95 1.17
N LEU A 89 9.47 -2.09 1.78
CA LEU A 89 9.85 -0.81 1.21
C LEU A 89 10.47 -0.98 -0.18
N LYS A 90 11.39 -1.94 -0.33
CA LYS A 90 12.04 -2.23 -1.61
C LYS A 90 11.04 -2.74 -2.65
N VAL A 91 10.16 -3.66 -2.26
CA VAL A 91 9.16 -4.23 -3.17
C VAL A 91 8.24 -3.15 -3.71
N VAL A 92 7.76 -2.25 -2.83
CA VAL A 92 6.89 -1.14 -3.26
C VAL A 92 7.63 -0.21 -4.22
N GLN A 93 8.86 0.17 -3.89
CA GLN A 93 9.66 1.06 -4.73
C GLN A 93 9.98 0.46 -6.08
N LEU A 94 10.34 -0.82 -6.12
CA LEU A 94 10.63 -1.52 -7.37
C LEU A 94 9.41 -1.63 -8.27
N ALA A 95 8.22 -1.73 -7.70
CA ALA A 95 6.97 -1.75 -8.46
C ALA A 95 6.56 -0.36 -8.97
N GLY A 96 7.26 0.70 -8.56
CA GLY A 96 6.95 2.07 -8.96
C GLY A 96 6.09 2.83 -7.95
N GLY A 97 5.84 2.25 -6.79
CA GLY A 97 5.12 2.92 -5.71
C GLY A 97 5.99 3.88 -4.91
N PHE A 98 5.34 4.66 -4.07
CA PHE A 98 6.01 5.56 -3.14
C PHE A 98 6.05 4.88 -1.77
N ALA A 99 7.25 4.65 -1.25
CA ALA A 99 7.41 4.06 0.07
C ALA A 99 8.45 4.86 0.83
N ILE A 100 8.07 5.32 2.00
CA ILE A 100 8.92 6.17 2.84
C ILE A 100 8.93 5.65 4.28
N VAL A 101 9.97 6.01 5.00
CA VAL A 101 10.06 5.88 6.45
C VAL A 101 10.08 7.28 7.02
N ALA A 102 9.18 7.58 7.93
CA ALA A 102 9.07 8.92 8.49
C ALA A 102 9.02 8.89 10.01
N ARG A 103 9.69 9.84 10.62
CA ARG A 103 9.77 9.96 12.08
C ARG A 103 9.05 11.21 12.59
N SER A 104 8.49 12.01 11.67
CA SER A 104 7.72 13.21 11.99
C SER A 104 6.78 13.55 10.83
N PRO A 105 5.71 14.33 11.09
CA PRO A 105 4.84 14.80 10.01
C PRO A 105 5.61 15.61 8.95
N GLU A 106 6.55 16.45 9.38
CA GLU A 106 7.33 17.28 8.48
C GLU A 106 8.22 16.45 7.57
N GLU A 107 8.83 15.41 8.11
CA GLU A 107 9.65 14.48 7.32
C GLU A 107 8.78 13.73 6.31
N ALA A 108 7.61 13.24 6.72
CA ALA A 108 6.70 12.55 5.82
C ALA A 108 6.29 13.44 4.65
N GLN A 109 5.90 14.67 4.93
CA GLN A 109 5.52 15.62 3.89
C GLN A 109 6.67 15.91 2.92
N ARG A 110 7.86 16.14 3.45
CA ARG A 110 9.04 16.40 2.65
C ARG A 110 9.40 15.24 1.72
N LEU A 111 9.43 14.03 2.27
CA LEU A 111 9.81 12.84 1.51
C LEU A 111 8.80 12.51 0.41
N LEU A 112 7.50 12.63 0.67
CA LEU A 112 6.48 12.39 -0.35
C LEU A 112 6.52 13.46 -1.43
N SER A 113 6.73 14.72 -1.06
CA SER A 113 6.87 15.81 -2.05
C SER A 113 8.05 15.56 -2.99
N LEU A 114 9.16 15.07 -2.47
CA LEU A 114 10.33 14.74 -3.29
C LEU A 114 10.01 13.64 -4.30
N GLN A 115 9.27 12.62 -3.88
CA GLN A 115 8.89 11.52 -4.78
C GLN A 115 7.89 11.98 -5.84
N GLN A 116 6.96 12.87 -5.49
CA GLN A 116 6.04 13.47 -6.46
C GLN A 116 6.77 14.26 -7.54
N GLN A 117 7.81 14.99 -7.16
CA GLN A 117 8.58 15.83 -8.08
C GLN A 117 9.51 15.01 -8.97
N ARG A 118 9.96 13.85 -8.51
CA ARG A 118 10.92 12.99 -9.23
C ARG A 118 10.43 11.53 -9.22
N PRO A 119 9.32 11.24 -9.88
CA PRO A 119 8.83 9.87 -9.93
C PRO A 119 9.88 8.96 -10.57
N GLY A 120 10.11 7.79 -9.95
CA GLY A 120 11.10 6.85 -10.44
C GLY A 120 12.52 7.11 -9.96
N ALA A 121 12.79 8.20 -9.25
CA ALA A 121 14.07 8.43 -8.58
C ALA A 121 14.05 7.62 -7.27
N GLY A 122 14.63 6.45 -7.31
CA GLY A 122 14.68 5.55 -6.17
C GLY A 122 15.67 5.92 -5.09
#